data_e0b087899a46064e7be69d70ce591e0e
#
_entry.id   e0b087899a46064e7be69d70ce591e0e
#
_cell.length_a   1.000
_cell.length_b   1.000
_cell.length_c   1.000
_cell.angle_alpha   90.00
_cell.angle_beta   90.00
_cell.angle_gamma   90.00
#
_symmetry.space_group_name_H-M   'P 1'
#
loop_
_entity.id
_entity.type
_entity.pdbx_description
1 polymer ?
#
loop_
_entity_poly.entity_id
_entity_poly.type
_entity_poly.pdbx_seq_one_letter_code
_entity_poly.pdbx_strand_id
1 'polypeptide(L)'
;MKTLFCIGELLIDWISTDIDSSLVDSVNFIKKAGGAPGNAAISCNRLGGKSAFAGKVGNDAFGMFLKETLVKEDIDTENLIFSEHPTTFAYVSIKKDGERDFIFMRGADELLEFHEIKLPQENAVFHFGSATGFLGGDLSETYFKALDYALEKKFFISFDPNFREALWPNPEKFIEFSKDFISKSDLIKLSEEEALLISGKKDLQEAIATFKLKKNAIVCVTLGKNGTLLYFQEKLEIVPSISVEAIDTTGAGDAFIGAVLKQICDKTPENFDEVKNYVSFANKVAAIS
;
A
#
# COMPACT_ATOMS: atom_id res chain seq x y z
N MET A 1 -7.49 -17.53 11.68
CA MET A 1 -7.10 -16.20 11.15
C MET A 1 -5.73 -16.33 10.52
N LYS A 2 -5.55 -15.85 9.29
CA LYS A 2 -4.25 -15.81 8.58
C LYS A 2 -3.46 -14.58 9.04
N THR A 3 -2.14 -14.61 8.88
CA THR A 3 -1.28 -13.44 9.11
C THR A 3 -1.15 -12.62 7.82
N LEU A 4 -1.34 -11.32 7.90
CA LEU A 4 -1.05 -10.39 6.81
C LEU A 4 0.46 -10.16 6.74
N PHE A 5 1.09 -10.55 5.64
CA PHE A 5 2.51 -10.35 5.39
C PHE A 5 2.69 -9.19 4.41
N CYS A 6 3.14 -8.05 4.91
CA CYS A 6 3.40 -6.85 4.12
C CYS A 6 4.88 -6.74 3.79
N ILE A 7 5.20 -6.38 2.54
CA ILE A 7 6.57 -6.21 2.07
C ILE A 7 6.73 -4.88 1.36
N GLY A 8 7.82 -4.16 1.64
CA GLY A 8 8.18 -2.92 0.96
C GLY A 8 8.88 -1.90 1.85
N GLU A 9 8.72 -0.62 1.52
CA GLU A 9 9.35 0.47 2.25
C GLU A 9 8.70 0.74 3.60
N LEU A 10 9.54 1.13 4.54
CA LEU A 10 9.20 1.81 5.78
C LEU A 10 10.13 3.02 5.89
N LEU A 11 9.57 4.20 6.08
CA LEU A 11 10.30 5.45 5.92
C LEU A 11 9.85 6.51 6.93
N ILE A 12 10.57 7.61 6.98
CA ILE A 12 10.15 8.80 7.70
C ILE A 12 9.53 9.81 6.73
N ASP A 13 8.30 10.19 7.00
CA ASP A 13 7.68 11.36 6.40
C ASP A 13 8.03 12.60 7.24
N TRP A 14 8.74 13.55 6.62
CA TRP A 14 8.96 14.89 7.12
C TRP A 14 7.90 15.81 6.53
N ILE A 15 6.84 16.09 7.27
CA ILE A 15 5.72 16.90 6.82
C ILE A 15 5.93 18.34 7.30
N SER A 16 6.01 19.30 6.36
CA SER A 16 6.08 20.71 6.70
C SER A 16 4.85 21.16 7.48
N THR A 17 5.08 21.92 8.54
CA THR A 17 4.02 22.58 9.32
C THR A 17 3.85 24.04 8.94
N ASP A 18 4.68 24.54 8.04
CA ASP A 18 4.59 25.89 7.53
C ASP A 18 3.44 25.96 6.51
N ILE A 19 2.48 26.83 6.75
CA ILE A 19 1.27 26.91 5.93
C ILE A 19 1.60 27.58 4.60
N ASP A 20 1.13 26.97 3.49
CA ASP A 20 1.26 27.50 2.13
C ASP A 20 2.73 27.77 1.71
N SER A 21 3.61 26.87 2.11
CA SER A 21 5.05 26.99 1.90
C SER A 21 5.54 25.88 0.94
N SER A 22 6.47 26.25 0.05
CA SER A 22 7.21 25.25 -0.73
C SER A 22 8.25 24.54 0.15
N LEU A 23 8.81 23.41 -0.30
CA LEU A 23 9.92 22.79 0.43
C LEU A 23 11.18 23.65 0.46
N VAL A 24 11.33 24.59 -0.50
CA VAL A 24 12.45 25.55 -0.50
C VAL A 24 12.34 26.53 0.67
N ASP A 25 11.11 26.92 1.03
CA ASP A 25 10.86 27.94 2.03
C ASP A 25 10.47 27.34 3.41
N SER A 26 10.14 26.06 3.45
CA SER A 26 9.74 25.38 4.69
C SER A 26 10.91 25.23 5.66
N VAL A 27 10.66 25.62 6.91
CA VAL A 27 11.65 25.56 8.00
C VAL A 27 11.26 24.53 9.06
N ASN A 28 9.95 24.38 9.33
CA ASN A 28 9.43 23.55 10.40
C ASN A 28 8.82 22.26 9.85
N PHE A 29 9.21 21.12 10.42
CA PHE A 29 8.75 19.81 10.00
C PHE A 29 8.32 18.96 11.20
N ILE A 30 7.28 18.15 11.00
CA ILE A 30 6.89 17.06 11.90
C ILE A 30 7.36 15.73 11.32
N LYS A 31 7.99 14.92 12.16
CA LYS A 31 8.39 13.56 11.87
C LYS A 31 7.22 12.60 12.04
N LYS A 32 6.85 11.85 11.00
CA LYS A 32 5.89 10.74 11.07
C LYS A 32 6.50 9.46 10.52
N ALA A 33 6.04 8.31 11.01
CA ALA A 33 6.29 7.04 10.36
C ALA A 33 5.44 6.97 9.09
N GLY A 34 6.04 6.54 7.98
CA GLY A 34 5.42 6.40 6.68
C GLY A 34 5.81 5.07 6.02
N GLY A 35 5.33 4.87 4.79
CA GLY A 35 5.45 3.64 4.03
C GLY A 35 4.12 2.89 3.98
N ALA A 36 3.53 2.84 2.78
CA ALA A 36 2.19 2.30 2.59
C ALA A 36 2.03 0.84 3.07
N PRO A 37 3.00 -0.09 2.87
CA PRO A 37 2.89 -1.45 3.41
C PRO A 37 2.86 -1.49 4.94
N GLY A 38 3.63 -0.61 5.62
CA GLY A 38 3.62 -0.46 7.07
C GLY A 38 2.27 0.05 7.58
N ASN A 39 1.72 1.06 6.92
CA ASN A 39 0.40 1.63 7.25
C ASN A 39 -0.73 0.60 7.09
N ALA A 40 -0.69 -0.21 6.03
CA ALA A 40 -1.66 -1.29 5.82
C ALA A 40 -1.58 -2.35 6.94
N ALA A 41 -0.35 -2.71 7.37
CA ALA A 41 -0.14 -3.63 8.50
C ALA A 41 -0.68 -3.04 9.82
N ILE A 42 -0.41 -1.76 10.10
CA ILE A 42 -0.93 -1.03 11.28
C ILE A 42 -2.46 -1.03 11.26
N SER A 43 -3.07 -0.68 10.13
CA SER A 43 -4.53 -0.68 9.99
C SER A 43 -5.12 -2.06 10.27
N CYS A 44 -4.53 -3.12 9.73
CA CYS A 44 -4.96 -4.50 9.98
C CYS A 44 -4.92 -4.85 11.47
N ASN A 45 -3.81 -4.55 12.17
CA ASN A 45 -3.63 -4.89 13.58
C ASN A 45 -4.57 -4.09 14.50
N ARG A 46 -4.76 -2.80 14.24
CA ARG A 46 -5.72 -1.95 14.99
C ARG A 46 -7.16 -2.45 14.90
N LEU A 47 -7.49 -3.17 13.83
CA LEU A 47 -8.80 -3.81 13.64
C LEU A 47 -8.85 -5.25 14.21
N GLY A 48 -7.86 -5.66 14.99
CA GLY A 48 -7.79 -6.99 15.63
C GLY A 48 -7.25 -8.09 14.70
N GLY A 49 -6.55 -7.71 13.63
CA GLY A 49 -5.79 -8.64 12.78
C GLY A 49 -4.44 -9.03 13.37
N LYS A 50 -3.66 -9.78 12.59
CA LYS A 50 -2.25 -10.08 12.84
C LYS A 50 -1.47 -9.79 11.58
N SER A 51 -0.39 -9.03 11.69
CA SER A 51 0.49 -8.75 10.56
C SER A 51 1.97 -8.92 10.90
N ALA A 52 2.74 -9.17 9.86
CA ALA A 52 4.19 -9.18 9.86
C ALA A 52 4.67 -8.22 8.75
N PHE A 53 5.76 -7.54 8.99
CA PHE A 53 6.33 -6.59 8.07
C PHE A 53 7.73 -7.00 7.64
N ALA A 54 7.98 -7.02 6.33
CA ALA A 54 9.30 -7.25 5.73
C ALA A 54 9.77 -5.98 5.01
N GLY A 55 10.91 -5.46 5.42
CA GLY A 55 11.50 -4.26 4.86
C GLY A 55 12.89 -4.00 5.44
N LYS A 56 13.54 -2.94 4.96
CA LYS A 56 14.89 -2.58 5.42
C LYS A 56 14.96 -1.10 5.79
N VAL A 57 15.55 -0.80 6.93
CA VAL A 57 15.72 0.55 7.48
C VAL A 57 17.17 0.77 7.89
N GLY A 58 17.57 2.01 8.09
CA GLY A 58 18.91 2.32 8.58
C GLY A 58 19.14 1.87 10.03
N ASN A 59 20.37 1.51 10.35
CA ASN A 59 20.82 1.31 11.74
C ASN A 59 21.07 2.68 12.39
N ASP A 60 20.04 3.51 12.41
CA ASP A 60 20.03 4.89 12.89
C ASP A 60 18.83 5.15 13.81
N ALA A 61 18.76 6.37 14.35
CA ALA A 61 17.68 6.76 15.26
C ALA A 61 16.28 6.72 14.59
N PHE A 62 16.22 6.83 13.28
CA PHE A 62 14.97 6.83 12.52
C PHE A 62 14.51 5.39 12.25
N GLY A 63 15.43 4.48 11.90
CA GLY A 63 15.11 3.05 11.79
C GLY A 63 14.64 2.47 13.13
N MET A 64 15.26 2.88 14.24
CA MET A 64 14.80 2.50 15.59
C MET A 64 13.40 3.04 15.89
N PHE A 65 13.13 4.31 15.57
CA PHE A 65 11.79 4.90 15.72
C PHE A 65 10.73 4.14 14.92
N LEU A 66 11.03 3.76 13.68
CA LEU A 66 10.13 2.99 12.82
C LEU A 66 9.87 1.60 13.39
N LYS A 67 10.90 0.90 13.87
CA LYS A 67 10.75 -0.39 14.57
C LYS A 67 9.86 -0.27 15.78
N GLU A 68 10.11 0.70 16.65
CA GLU A 68 9.30 0.93 17.85
C GLU A 68 7.83 1.24 17.48
N THR A 69 7.61 1.95 16.39
CA THR A 69 6.25 2.22 15.89
C THR A 69 5.53 0.93 15.53
N LEU A 70 6.16 0.03 14.77
CA LEU A 70 5.56 -1.26 14.43
C LEU A 70 5.34 -2.14 15.66
N VAL A 71 6.31 -2.19 16.59
CA VAL A 71 6.19 -2.98 17.82
C VAL A 71 5.05 -2.48 18.72
N LYS A 72 4.83 -1.17 18.82
CA LYS A 72 3.70 -0.59 19.57
C LYS A 72 2.33 -0.97 18.99
N GLU A 73 2.29 -1.30 17.71
CA GLU A 73 1.08 -1.75 17.00
C GLU A 73 1.00 -3.29 16.91
N ASP A 74 1.79 -4.01 17.72
CA ASP A 74 1.85 -5.48 17.79
C ASP A 74 2.15 -6.16 16.45
N ILE A 75 2.91 -5.50 15.57
CA ILE A 75 3.33 -6.05 14.28
C ILE A 75 4.60 -6.88 14.47
N ASP A 76 4.63 -8.07 13.88
CA ASP A 76 5.84 -8.88 13.84
C ASP A 76 6.91 -8.21 12.97
N THR A 77 8.04 -7.91 13.59
CA THR A 77 9.18 -7.21 12.99
C THR A 77 10.40 -8.12 12.79
N GLU A 78 10.24 -9.44 12.79
CA GLU A 78 11.35 -10.38 12.57
C GLU A 78 12.05 -10.12 11.23
N ASN A 79 11.31 -9.67 10.23
CA ASN A 79 11.79 -9.35 8.89
C ASN A 79 12.08 -7.84 8.67
N LEU A 80 12.16 -7.03 9.73
CA LEU A 80 12.66 -5.67 9.65
C LEU A 80 14.17 -5.68 9.79
N ILE A 81 14.86 -5.57 8.66
CA ILE A 81 16.30 -5.66 8.55
C ILE A 81 16.94 -4.29 8.76
N PHE A 82 18.06 -4.24 9.47
CA PHE A 82 18.86 -3.02 9.68
C PHE A 82 20.06 -2.98 8.75
N SER A 83 20.35 -1.81 8.19
CA SER A 83 21.43 -1.54 7.24
C SER A 83 22.33 -0.42 7.75
N GLU A 84 23.59 -0.41 7.33
CA GLU A 84 24.49 0.74 7.53
C GLU A 84 24.13 1.94 6.63
N HIS A 85 23.27 1.74 5.61
CA HIS A 85 22.73 2.85 4.82
C HIS A 85 21.63 3.57 5.60
N PRO A 86 21.49 4.89 5.41
CA PRO A 86 20.49 5.68 6.13
C PRO A 86 19.06 5.19 5.89
N THR A 87 18.19 5.43 6.86
CA THR A 87 16.74 5.27 6.68
C THR A 87 16.23 6.15 5.53
N THR A 88 15.28 5.67 4.78
CA THR A 88 14.60 6.39 3.68
C THR A 88 13.74 7.53 4.23
N PHE A 89 13.75 8.67 3.54
CA PHE A 89 12.98 9.87 3.89
C PHE A 89 12.10 10.33 2.74
N ALA A 90 10.92 10.84 3.08
CA ALA A 90 10.11 11.68 2.21
C ALA A 90 9.90 13.04 2.87
N TYR A 91 10.11 14.12 2.12
CA TYR A 91 9.80 15.47 2.55
C TYR A 91 8.57 15.95 1.80
N VAL A 92 7.60 16.46 2.53
CA VAL A 92 6.30 16.87 1.97
C VAL A 92 5.93 18.24 2.50
N SER A 93 5.55 19.15 1.60
CA SER A 93 4.81 20.37 1.95
C SER A 93 3.49 20.40 1.19
N ILE A 94 2.49 21.05 1.77
CA ILE A 94 1.15 21.15 1.21
C ILE A 94 0.79 22.63 1.10
N LYS A 95 0.54 23.10 -0.12
CA LYS A 95 0.07 24.44 -0.40
C LYS A 95 -1.45 24.55 -0.18
N LYS A 96 -1.98 25.77 -0.05
CA LYS A 96 -3.42 26.02 0.16
C LYS A 96 -4.32 25.51 -0.96
N ASP A 97 -3.80 25.45 -2.20
CA ASP A 97 -4.49 24.91 -3.36
C ASP A 97 -4.50 23.36 -3.40
N GLY A 98 -3.81 22.73 -2.43
CA GLY A 98 -3.68 21.26 -2.33
C GLY A 98 -2.51 20.71 -3.12
N GLU A 99 -1.75 21.54 -3.87
CA GLU A 99 -0.50 21.08 -4.47
C GLU A 99 0.48 20.62 -3.41
N ARG A 100 1.15 19.50 -3.69
CA ARG A 100 2.17 18.93 -2.81
C ARG A 100 3.54 19.07 -3.45
N ASP A 101 4.46 19.66 -2.69
CA ASP A 101 5.88 19.55 -2.98
C ASP A 101 6.43 18.30 -2.30
N PHE A 102 7.17 17.48 -3.04
CA PHE A 102 7.61 16.18 -2.58
C PHE A 102 9.06 15.90 -3.00
N ILE A 103 9.90 15.58 -2.02
CA ILE A 103 11.26 15.10 -2.25
C ILE A 103 11.40 13.74 -1.59
N PHE A 104 11.86 12.76 -2.35
CA PHE A 104 12.11 11.42 -1.85
C PHE A 104 13.62 11.14 -1.85
N MET A 105 14.13 10.77 -0.69
CA MET A 105 15.52 10.38 -0.49
C MET A 105 15.56 8.89 -0.15
N ARG A 106 15.76 8.08 -1.17
CA ARG A 106 15.85 6.64 -1.03
C ARG A 106 17.10 6.25 -0.25
N GLY A 107 16.95 5.31 0.66
CA GLY A 107 18.01 4.82 1.54
C GLY A 107 17.98 3.30 1.66
N ALA A 108 17.99 2.79 2.88
CA ALA A 108 18.11 1.36 3.19
C ALA A 108 17.02 0.47 2.55
N ASP A 109 15.83 0.99 2.26
CA ASP A 109 14.74 0.20 1.64
C ASP A 109 15.14 -0.41 0.30
N GLU A 110 15.98 0.30 -0.48
CA GLU A 110 16.46 -0.17 -1.78
C GLU A 110 17.25 -1.48 -1.71
N LEU A 111 17.89 -1.74 -0.58
CA LEU A 111 18.88 -2.79 -0.37
C LEU A 111 18.30 -4.05 0.27
N LEU A 112 16.98 -4.20 0.34
CA LEU A 112 16.36 -5.39 0.89
C LEU A 112 16.56 -6.57 -0.06
N GLU A 113 17.32 -7.58 0.37
CA GLU A 113 17.58 -8.77 -0.40
C GLU A 113 16.64 -9.93 -0.02
N PHE A 114 16.24 -10.72 -0.99
CA PHE A 114 15.29 -11.81 -0.80
C PHE A 114 15.74 -12.86 0.23
N HIS A 115 17.03 -13.13 0.31
CA HIS A 115 17.58 -14.12 1.22
C HIS A 115 17.56 -13.68 2.71
N GLU A 116 17.39 -12.38 2.98
CA GLU A 116 17.28 -11.83 4.33
C GLU A 116 15.89 -12.07 4.94
N ILE A 117 14.90 -12.41 4.12
CA ILE A 117 13.50 -12.50 4.54
C ILE A 117 13.15 -13.96 4.89
N LYS A 118 12.60 -14.16 6.07
CA LYS A 118 11.97 -15.42 6.48
C LYS A 118 10.52 -15.42 6.03
N LEU A 119 10.25 -16.03 4.88
CA LEU A 119 8.92 -16.07 4.29
C LEU A 119 7.98 -17.04 5.03
N PRO A 120 6.69 -16.69 5.19
CA PRO A 120 5.69 -17.57 5.77
C PRO A 120 5.57 -18.88 4.98
N GLN A 121 5.45 -20.02 5.66
CA GLN A 121 5.27 -21.32 5.00
C GLN A 121 3.79 -21.68 4.79
N GLU A 122 2.90 -21.11 5.61
CA GLU A 122 1.46 -21.37 5.59
C GLU A 122 0.68 -20.22 6.23
N ASN A 123 -0.64 -20.21 6.09
CA ASN A 123 -1.57 -19.31 6.80
C ASN A 123 -1.25 -17.82 6.67
N ALA A 124 -0.83 -17.38 5.48
CA ALA A 124 -0.55 -15.98 5.20
C ALA A 124 -1.40 -15.41 4.05
N VAL A 125 -1.53 -14.10 4.06
CA VAL A 125 -1.97 -13.25 2.95
C VAL A 125 -0.81 -12.32 2.62
N PHE A 126 -0.32 -12.34 1.39
CA PHE A 126 0.75 -11.46 0.94
C PHE A 126 0.18 -10.15 0.44
N HIS A 127 0.73 -9.04 0.91
CA HIS A 127 0.37 -7.71 0.44
C HIS A 127 1.58 -6.99 -0.16
N PHE A 128 1.45 -6.67 -1.43
CA PHE A 128 2.40 -5.91 -2.23
C PHE A 128 1.84 -4.49 -2.44
N GLY A 129 2.15 -3.59 -1.51
CA GLY A 129 1.61 -2.22 -1.45
C GLY A 129 2.67 -1.11 -1.51
N SER A 130 3.88 -1.41 -1.97
CA SER A 130 5.03 -0.53 -1.90
C SER A 130 5.08 0.50 -3.03
N ALA A 131 5.23 1.78 -2.69
CA ALA A 131 5.50 2.85 -3.66
C ALA A 131 6.91 2.74 -4.27
N THR A 132 7.86 2.07 -3.60
CA THR A 132 9.24 1.93 -4.04
C THR A 132 9.58 0.54 -4.61
N GLY A 133 8.68 -0.42 -4.46
CA GLY A 133 8.90 -1.83 -4.85
C GLY A 133 9.29 -2.03 -6.31
N PHE A 134 8.96 -1.09 -7.20
CA PHE A 134 9.30 -1.15 -8.62
C PHE A 134 10.45 -0.21 -9.03
N LEU A 135 11.01 0.58 -8.12
CA LEU A 135 12.03 1.59 -8.45
C LEU A 135 13.44 1.03 -8.73
N GLY A 136 13.59 -0.28 -8.79
CA GLY A 136 14.90 -0.93 -8.95
C GLY A 136 15.58 -1.23 -7.61
N GLY A 137 16.89 -1.57 -7.69
CA GLY A 137 17.65 -2.05 -6.54
C GLY A 137 17.26 -3.49 -6.14
N ASP A 138 17.81 -3.96 -5.02
CA ASP A 138 17.59 -5.31 -4.50
C ASP A 138 16.14 -5.50 -4.07
N LEU A 139 15.48 -4.43 -3.59
CA LEU A 139 14.05 -4.46 -3.23
C LEU A 139 13.18 -4.86 -4.43
N SER A 140 13.43 -4.35 -5.62
CA SER A 140 12.62 -4.68 -6.79
C SER A 140 12.76 -6.17 -7.16
N GLU A 141 13.98 -6.70 -7.15
CA GLU A 141 14.22 -8.12 -7.38
C GLU A 141 13.54 -8.99 -6.29
N THR A 142 13.66 -8.57 -5.04
CA THR A 142 13.02 -9.21 -3.89
C THR A 142 11.50 -9.20 -4.00
N TYR A 143 10.93 -8.13 -4.49
CA TYR A 143 9.48 -7.96 -4.69
C TYR A 143 8.95 -8.99 -5.70
N PHE A 144 9.62 -9.16 -6.85
CA PHE A 144 9.25 -10.19 -7.84
C PHE A 144 9.47 -11.61 -7.31
N LYS A 145 10.58 -11.88 -6.65
CA LYS A 145 10.84 -13.21 -6.04
C LYS A 145 9.83 -13.57 -4.96
N ALA A 146 9.40 -12.61 -4.15
CA ALA A 146 8.36 -12.82 -3.15
C ALA A 146 7.00 -13.08 -3.79
N LEU A 147 6.68 -12.43 -4.91
CA LEU A 147 5.47 -12.71 -5.69
C LEU A 147 5.50 -14.15 -6.24
N ASP A 148 6.61 -14.56 -6.85
CA ASP A 148 6.74 -15.92 -7.40
C ASP A 148 6.63 -16.97 -6.29
N TYR A 149 7.24 -16.74 -5.13
CA TYR A 149 7.09 -17.59 -3.95
C TYR A 149 5.63 -17.69 -3.49
N ALA A 150 4.93 -16.55 -3.40
CA ALA A 150 3.53 -16.54 -2.97
C ALA A 150 2.62 -17.28 -3.95
N LEU A 151 2.91 -17.21 -5.26
CA LEU A 151 2.21 -17.97 -6.31
C LEU A 151 2.47 -19.47 -6.20
N GLU A 152 3.73 -19.88 -6.04
CA GLU A 152 4.11 -21.30 -5.88
C GLU A 152 3.40 -21.93 -4.67
N LYS A 153 3.39 -21.22 -3.55
CA LYS A 153 2.72 -21.64 -2.30
C LYS A 153 1.19 -21.46 -2.33
N LYS A 154 0.63 -20.86 -3.38
CA LYS A 154 -0.81 -20.58 -3.52
C LYS A 154 -1.37 -19.72 -2.39
N PHE A 155 -0.61 -18.77 -1.90
CA PHE A 155 -1.10 -17.78 -0.96
C PHE A 155 -2.09 -16.82 -1.62
N PHE A 156 -2.95 -16.22 -0.82
CA PHE A 156 -3.78 -15.11 -1.28
C PHE A 156 -2.88 -13.87 -1.45
N ILE A 157 -2.91 -13.26 -2.64
CA ILE A 157 -2.05 -12.15 -3.03
C ILE A 157 -2.90 -10.90 -3.18
N SER A 158 -2.48 -9.84 -2.49
CA SER A 158 -3.05 -8.49 -2.60
C SER A 158 -2.03 -7.55 -3.21
N PHE A 159 -2.48 -6.69 -4.11
CA PHE A 159 -1.67 -5.67 -4.76
C PHE A 159 -2.31 -4.28 -4.69
N ASP A 160 -1.51 -3.28 -4.33
CA ASP A 160 -1.81 -1.86 -4.37
C ASP A 160 -0.58 -1.13 -4.96
N PRO A 161 -0.64 -0.60 -6.18
CA PRO A 161 0.54 -0.04 -6.86
C PRO A 161 1.13 1.17 -6.17
N ASN A 162 0.34 1.92 -5.42
CA ASN A 162 0.76 3.11 -4.70
C ASN A 162 1.60 4.08 -5.56
N PHE A 163 1.06 4.43 -6.72
CA PHE A 163 1.74 5.32 -7.67
C PHE A 163 2.08 6.68 -7.04
N ARG A 164 3.30 7.11 -7.27
CA ARG A 164 3.77 8.44 -6.91
C ARG A 164 4.42 9.08 -8.13
N GLU A 165 3.75 10.03 -8.75
CA GLU A 165 4.20 10.67 -10.00
C GLU A 165 5.64 11.18 -9.89
N ALA A 166 6.00 11.80 -8.76
CA ALA A 166 7.35 12.31 -8.51
C ALA A 166 8.46 11.24 -8.58
N LEU A 167 8.13 9.96 -8.39
CA LEU A 167 9.09 8.84 -8.49
C LEU A 167 9.19 8.28 -9.91
N TRP A 168 8.29 8.65 -10.81
CA TRP A 168 8.15 8.06 -12.14
C TRP A 168 8.11 9.12 -13.24
N PRO A 169 9.25 9.74 -13.61
CA PRO A 169 9.32 10.68 -14.74
C PRO A 169 8.82 10.08 -16.06
N ASN A 170 8.98 8.76 -16.23
CA ASN A 170 8.35 7.96 -17.29
C ASN A 170 7.65 6.76 -16.65
N PRO A 171 6.31 6.70 -16.69
CA PRO A 171 5.54 5.65 -16.02
C PRO A 171 5.45 4.32 -16.77
N GLU A 172 6.08 4.16 -17.94
CA GLU A 172 5.92 2.95 -18.78
C GLU A 172 6.28 1.66 -18.03
N LYS A 173 7.42 1.65 -17.33
CA LYS A 173 7.83 0.49 -16.52
C LYS A 173 6.91 0.23 -15.34
N PHE A 174 6.44 1.29 -14.70
CA PHE A 174 5.45 1.18 -13.63
C PHE A 174 4.16 0.52 -14.14
N ILE A 175 3.67 0.96 -15.30
CA ILE A 175 2.48 0.39 -15.95
C ILE A 175 2.69 -1.09 -16.31
N GLU A 176 3.86 -1.43 -16.86
CA GLU A 176 4.21 -2.81 -17.22
C GLU A 176 4.19 -3.72 -15.99
N PHE A 177 4.93 -3.34 -14.92
CA PHE A 177 5.01 -4.12 -13.70
C PHE A 177 3.66 -4.19 -12.96
N SER A 178 2.90 -3.09 -12.93
CA SER A 178 1.56 -3.08 -12.36
C SER A 178 0.62 -4.04 -13.08
N LYS A 179 0.65 -4.10 -14.41
CA LYS A 179 -0.15 -5.07 -15.19
C LYS A 179 0.24 -6.52 -14.88
N ASP A 180 1.52 -6.78 -14.69
CA ASP A 180 2.00 -8.12 -14.32
C ASP A 180 1.46 -8.52 -12.93
N PHE A 181 1.60 -7.64 -11.92
CA PHE A 181 1.10 -7.88 -10.57
C PHE A 181 -0.43 -8.01 -10.53
N ILE A 182 -1.17 -7.15 -11.24
CA ILE A 182 -2.63 -7.24 -11.38
C ILE A 182 -3.04 -8.63 -11.88
N SER A 183 -2.32 -9.16 -12.89
CA SER A 183 -2.66 -10.46 -13.48
C SER A 183 -2.45 -11.65 -12.54
N LYS A 184 -1.65 -11.46 -11.49
CA LYS A 184 -1.23 -12.48 -10.53
C LYS A 184 -1.88 -12.32 -9.14
N SER A 185 -2.66 -11.26 -8.93
CA SER A 185 -3.25 -10.93 -7.62
C SER A 185 -4.69 -11.43 -7.47
N ASP A 186 -5.08 -11.72 -6.24
CA ASP A 186 -6.44 -12.10 -5.85
C ASP A 186 -7.26 -10.89 -5.39
N LEU A 187 -6.60 -9.87 -4.84
CA LEU A 187 -7.16 -8.57 -4.52
C LEU A 187 -6.31 -7.48 -5.14
N ILE A 188 -6.94 -6.60 -5.89
CA ILE A 188 -6.32 -5.42 -6.48
C ILE A 188 -7.04 -4.18 -5.92
N LYS A 189 -6.31 -3.28 -5.28
CA LYS A 189 -6.82 -1.96 -4.92
C LYS A 189 -6.10 -0.94 -5.79
N LEU A 190 -6.86 -0.03 -6.37
CA LEU A 190 -6.37 1.08 -7.20
C LEU A 190 -7.06 2.37 -6.76
N SER A 191 -6.40 3.51 -6.91
CA SER A 191 -7.11 4.78 -7.02
C SER A 191 -7.74 4.91 -8.43
N GLU A 192 -8.66 5.85 -8.60
CA GLU A 192 -9.22 6.18 -9.91
C GLU A 192 -8.11 6.54 -10.91
N GLU A 193 -7.18 7.39 -10.50
CA GLU A 193 -6.04 7.81 -11.32
C GLU A 193 -5.14 6.64 -11.72
N GLU A 194 -4.83 5.73 -10.80
CA GLU A 194 -4.04 4.53 -11.08
C GLU A 194 -4.73 3.60 -12.07
N ALA A 195 -6.03 3.38 -11.91
CA ALA A 195 -6.80 2.53 -12.81
C ALA A 195 -6.78 3.07 -14.25
N LEU A 196 -6.96 4.38 -14.41
CA LEU A 196 -6.93 5.04 -15.71
C LEU A 196 -5.52 5.06 -16.30
N LEU A 197 -4.49 5.37 -15.49
CA LEU A 197 -3.09 5.37 -15.91
C LEU A 197 -2.64 3.99 -16.40
N ILE A 198 -2.85 2.95 -15.59
CA ILE A 198 -2.38 1.60 -15.88
C ILE A 198 -3.10 1.00 -17.09
N SER A 199 -4.41 1.28 -17.24
CA SER A 199 -5.19 0.77 -18.36
C SER A 199 -4.98 1.55 -19.66
N GLY A 200 -4.65 2.85 -19.56
CA GLY A 200 -4.64 3.79 -20.67
C GLY A 200 -6.06 4.15 -21.16
N LYS A 201 -7.08 3.93 -20.34
CA LYS A 201 -8.48 4.24 -20.63
C LYS A 201 -8.92 5.52 -19.93
N LYS A 202 -10.08 6.04 -20.35
CA LYS A 202 -10.70 7.24 -19.74
C LYS A 202 -11.95 6.92 -18.92
N ASP A 203 -12.39 5.68 -18.96
CA ASP A 203 -13.54 5.17 -18.22
C ASP A 203 -13.14 3.98 -17.37
N LEU A 204 -13.63 3.91 -16.13
CA LEU A 204 -13.24 2.88 -15.17
C LEU A 204 -13.78 1.48 -15.51
N GLN A 205 -14.95 1.37 -16.15
CA GLN A 205 -15.46 0.07 -16.58
C GLN A 205 -14.61 -0.48 -17.72
N GLU A 206 -14.26 0.38 -18.70
CA GLU A 206 -13.32 0.02 -19.74
C GLU A 206 -11.95 -0.32 -19.17
N ALA A 207 -11.47 0.43 -18.17
CA ALA A 207 -10.19 0.18 -17.50
C ALA A 207 -10.15 -1.22 -16.90
N ILE A 208 -11.14 -1.58 -16.08
CA ILE A 208 -11.25 -2.90 -15.45
C ILE A 208 -11.34 -4.01 -16.49
N ALA A 209 -12.11 -3.80 -17.56
CA ALA A 209 -12.29 -4.78 -18.65
C ALA A 209 -10.98 -5.08 -19.42
N THR A 210 -9.99 -4.18 -19.39
CA THR A 210 -8.67 -4.41 -20.03
C THR A 210 -7.72 -5.24 -19.18
N PHE A 211 -7.93 -5.33 -17.87
CA PHE A 211 -7.03 -6.04 -16.98
C PHE A 211 -7.15 -7.56 -17.15
N LYS A 212 -6.01 -8.22 -17.25
CA LYS A 212 -5.97 -9.69 -17.20
C LYS A 212 -6.12 -10.13 -15.76
N LEU A 213 -7.33 -10.42 -15.32
CA LEU A 213 -7.65 -10.78 -13.96
C LEU A 213 -7.67 -12.30 -13.75
N LYS A 214 -7.29 -12.77 -12.55
CA LYS A 214 -7.62 -14.13 -12.10
C LYS A 214 -9.14 -14.32 -12.05
N LYS A 215 -9.63 -15.54 -12.21
CA LYS A 215 -11.08 -15.86 -12.28
C LYS A 215 -11.91 -15.27 -11.14
N ASN A 216 -11.35 -15.22 -9.93
CA ASN A 216 -12.04 -14.72 -8.75
C ASN A 216 -11.29 -13.51 -8.13
N ALA A 217 -10.64 -12.72 -8.97
CA ALA A 217 -9.98 -11.51 -8.49
C ALA A 217 -11.00 -10.47 -8.04
N ILE A 218 -10.71 -9.85 -6.92
CA ILE A 218 -11.45 -8.71 -6.38
C ILE A 218 -10.74 -7.45 -6.84
N VAL A 219 -11.45 -6.51 -7.47
CA VAL A 219 -10.91 -5.20 -7.82
C VAL A 219 -11.68 -4.12 -7.06
N CYS A 220 -10.95 -3.31 -6.31
CA CYS A 220 -11.46 -2.15 -5.58
C CYS A 220 -10.82 -0.89 -6.17
N VAL A 221 -11.60 -0.05 -6.86
CA VAL A 221 -11.14 1.27 -7.28
C VAL A 221 -11.71 2.32 -6.34
N THR A 222 -10.86 2.95 -5.54
CA THR A 222 -11.27 3.98 -4.57
C THR A 222 -11.57 5.31 -5.27
N LEU A 223 -12.75 5.90 -4.97
CA LEU A 223 -13.29 7.12 -5.58
C LEU A 223 -13.39 8.27 -4.55
N GLY A 224 -12.53 8.27 -3.56
CA GLY A 224 -12.57 9.22 -2.45
C GLY A 224 -13.93 9.23 -1.74
N LYS A 225 -14.54 10.41 -1.59
CA LYS A 225 -15.85 10.57 -0.94
C LYS A 225 -17.00 9.83 -1.61
N ASN A 226 -16.85 9.42 -2.87
CA ASN A 226 -17.87 8.70 -3.62
C ASN A 226 -17.88 7.20 -3.30
N GLY A 227 -16.93 6.71 -2.50
CA GLY A 227 -16.84 5.31 -2.09
C GLY A 227 -15.87 4.51 -2.96
N THR A 228 -16.23 3.28 -3.30
CA THR A 228 -15.37 2.33 -4.02
C THR A 228 -16.13 1.64 -5.12
N LEU A 229 -15.61 1.66 -6.35
CA LEU A 229 -16.09 0.83 -7.43
C LEU A 229 -15.53 -0.60 -7.21
N LEU A 230 -16.43 -1.52 -6.90
CA LEU A 230 -16.13 -2.91 -6.64
C LEU A 230 -16.45 -3.77 -7.87
N TYR A 231 -15.47 -4.57 -8.32
CA TYR A 231 -15.65 -5.63 -9.29
C TYR A 231 -15.31 -6.99 -8.67
N PHE A 232 -16.22 -7.94 -8.78
CA PHE A 232 -16.02 -9.33 -8.40
C PHE A 232 -17.03 -10.24 -9.09
N GLN A 233 -16.63 -11.40 -9.61
CA GLN A 233 -17.49 -12.39 -10.27
C GLN A 233 -18.40 -11.74 -11.34
N GLU A 234 -17.81 -10.94 -12.24
CA GLU A 234 -18.49 -10.26 -13.35
C GLU A 234 -19.54 -9.20 -12.92
N LYS A 235 -19.66 -8.94 -11.62
CA LYS A 235 -20.50 -7.85 -11.11
C LYS A 235 -19.65 -6.63 -10.83
N LEU A 236 -20.20 -5.47 -11.17
CA LEU A 236 -19.60 -4.16 -10.95
C LEU A 236 -20.60 -3.26 -10.22
N GLU A 237 -20.22 -2.70 -9.08
CA GLU A 237 -21.10 -1.85 -8.27
C GLU A 237 -20.29 -0.80 -7.50
N ILE A 238 -20.86 0.39 -7.34
CA ILE A 238 -20.27 1.40 -6.42
C ILE A 238 -20.80 1.13 -5.02
N VAL A 239 -19.86 0.84 -4.10
CA VAL A 239 -20.13 0.73 -2.67
C VAL A 239 -19.90 2.10 -2.05
N PRO A 240 -20.94 2.78 -1.56
CA PRO A 240 -20.82 4.17 -1.10
C PRO A 240 -19.94 4.28 0.16
N SER A 241 -19.27 5.42 0.30
CA SER A 241 -18.61 5.83 1.55
C SER A 241 -19.59 6.56 2.46
N ILE A 242 -19.14 6.80 3.72
CA ILE A 242 -19.84 7.71 4.63
C ILE A 242 -19.34 9.15 4.41
N SER A 243 -20.25 10.12 4.56
CA SER A 243 -19.88 11.53 4.49
C SER A 243 -19.25 11.96 5.82
N VAL A 244 -18.00 12.39 5.77
CA VAL A 244 -17.28 13.01 6.89
C VAL A 244 -16.60 14.29 6.42
N GLU A 245 -16.40 15.25 7.32
CA GLU A 245 -15.52 16.38 7.04
C GLU A 245 -14.07 15.89 7.16
N ALA A 246 -13.43 15.63 6.02
CA ALA A 246 -12.05 15.20 5.99
C ALA A 246 -11.12 16.39 6.34
N ILE A 247 -10.27 16.20 7.34
CA ILE A 247 -9.21 17.14 7.73
C ILE A 247 -7.91 16.81 6.98
N ASP A 248 -7.58 15.55 6.90
CA ASP A 248 -6.41 15.00 6.18
C ASP A 248 -6.79 13.65 5.58
N THR A 249 -6.53 13.45 4.29
CA THR A 249 -6.83 12.18 3.60
C THR A 249 -5.59 11.32 3.42
N THR A 250 -4.45 11.72 4.00
CA THR A 250 -3.20 10.96 3.94
C THR A 250 -3.37 9.63 4.68
N GLY A 251 -3.04 8.53 4.01
CA GLY A 251 -3.17 7.19 4.59
C GLY A 251 -4.57 6.56 4.53
N ALA A 252 -5.60 7.30 4.06
CA ALA A 252 -6.95 6.73 3.91
C ALA A 252 -6.98 5.48 2.99
N GLY A 253 -6.16 5.48 1.92
CA GLY A 253 -5.97 4.33 1.04
C GLY A 253 -5.37 3.12 1.77
N ASP A 254 -4.37 3.37 2.60
CA ASP A 254 -3.69 2.33 3.39
C ASP A 254 -4.63 1.79 4.47
N ALA A 255 -5.42 2.67 5.10
CA ALA A 255 -6.45 2.29 6.06
C ALA A 255 -7.55 1.44 5.41
N PHE A 256 -7.98 1.81 4.20
CA PHE A 256 -8.94 1.02 3.41
C PHE A 256 -8.41 -0.38 3.12
N ILE A 257 -7.22 -0.48 2.52
CA ILE A 257 -6.69 -1.80 2.14
C ILE A 257 -6.39 -2.67 3.37
N GLY A 258 -5.85 -2.10 4.46
CA GLY A 258 -5.63 -2.82 5.71
C GLY A 258 -6.94 -3.37 6.31
N ALA A 259 -8.05 -2.62 6.22
CA ALA A 259 -9.36 -3.05 6.67
C ALA A 259 -9.96 -4.18 5.81
N VAL A 260 -9.80 -4.14 4.48
CA VAL A 260 -10.20 -5.24 3.60
C VAL A 260 -9.37 -6.49 3.89
N LEU A 261 -8.04 -6.34 4.00
CA LEU A 261 -7.12 -7.44 4.24
C LEU A 261 -7.33 -8.12 5.58
N LYS A 262 -7.68 -7.35 6.63
CA LYS A 262 -8.05 -7.92 7.93
C LYS A 262 -9.21 -8.90 7.79
N GLN A 263 -10.26 -8.53 7.08
CA GLN A 263 -11.42 -9.39 6.89
C GLN A 263 -11.09 -10.62 6.03
N ILE A 264 -10.24 -10.46 4.99
CA ILE A 264 -9.74 -11.57 4.18
C ILE A 264 -8.87 -12.53 5.01
N CYS A 265 -8.07 -12.01 5.95
CA CYS A 265 -7.30 -12.85 6.89
C CYS A 265 -8.21 -13.68 7.79
N ASP A 266 -9.37 -13.17 8.18
CA ASP A 266 -10.37 -13.91 8.95
C ASP A 266 -11.06 -14.97 8.08
N LYS A 267 -11.59 -14.54 6.94
CA LYS A 267 -12.32 -15.40 6.00
C LYS A 267 -12.14 -14.89 4.56
N THR A 268 -11.68 -15.75 3.67
CA THR A 268 -11.69 -15.44 2.23
C THR A 268 -13.14 -15.41 1.75
N PRO A 269 -13.60 -14.33 1.06
CA PRO A 269 -14.99 -14.21 0.65
C PRO A 269 -15.33 -15.18 -0.49
N GLU A 270 -16.56 -15.69 -0.51
CA GLU A 270 -17.04 -16.66 -1.48
C GLU A 270 -17.98 -16.05 -2.53
N ASN A 271 -18.60 -14.92 -2.21
CA ASN A 271 -19.62 -14.28 -3.04
C ASN A 271 -19.51 -12.75 -3.00
N PHE A 272 -20.21 -12.11 -3.95
CA PHE A 272 -20.18 -10.67 -4.12
C PHE A 272 -20.65 -9.90 -2.87
N ASP A 273 -21.68 -10.38 -2.18
CA ASP A 273 -22.25 -9.68 -1.03
C ASP A 273 -21.29 -9.68 0.17
N GLU A 274 -20.53 -10.76 0.37
CA GLU A 274 -19.47 -10.79 1.38
C GLU A 274 -18.38 -9.75 1.06
N VAL A 275 -17.91 -9.69 -0.20
CA VAL A 275 -16.91 -8.68 -0.60
C VAL A 275 -17.45 -7.27 -0.44
N LYS A 276 -18.70 -7.02 -0.84
CA LYS A 276 -19.37 -5.73 -0.68
C LYS A 276 -19.44 -5.30 0.79
N ASN A 277 -19.69 -6.23 1.71
CA ASN A 277 -19.67 -5.95 3.15
C ASN A 277 -18.25 -5.58 3.62
N TYR A 278 -17.21 -6.26 3.13
CA TYR A 278 -15.82 -5.94 3.45
C TYR A 278 -15.45 -4.54 2.98
N VAL A 279 -15.80 -4.20 1.75
CA VAL A 279 -15.56 -2.88 1.15
C VAL A 279 -16.36 -1.79 1.89
N SER A 280 -17.62 -2.05 2.24
CA SER A 280 -18.44 -1.10 3.01
C SER A 280 -17.83 -0.79 4.38
N PHE A 281 -17.29 -1.82 5.07
CA PHE A 281 -16.58 -1.62 6.32
C PHE A 281 -15.28 -0.82 6.09
N ALA A 282 -14.50 -1.18 5.07
CA ALA A 282 -13.26 -0.50 4.74
C ALA A 282 -13.45 0.97 4.36
N ASN A 283 -14.53 1.31 3.64
CA ASN A 283 -14.90 2.69 3.35
C ASN A 283 -15.14 3.51 4.63
N LYS A 284 -15.75 2.91 5.66
CA LYS A 284 -15.95 3.57 6.96
C LYS A 284 -14.64 3.78 7.69
N VAL A 285 -13.76 2.77 7.69
CA VAL A 285 -12.42 2.88 8.31
C VAL A 285 -11.62 3.99 7.64
N ALA A 286 -11.55 3.99 6.30
CA ALA A 286 -10.83 5.01 5.54
C ALA A 286 -11.38 6.44 5.74
N ALA A 287 -12.67 6.57 6.00
CA ALA A 287 -13.29 7.88 6.19
C ALA A 287 -12.97 8.51 7.56
N ILE A 288 -12.61 7.71 8.57
CA ILE A 288 -12.33 8.16 9.95
C ILE A 288 -10.85 8.07 10.33
N SER A 289 -9.97 7.65 9.41
CA SER A 289 -8.52 7.48 9.64
C SER A 289 -7.70 8.77 9.58
#